data_4b7413b9b648a749acc7a38882ce7b71
#
_entry.id   4b7413b9b648a749acc7a38882ce7b71
#
_cell.length_a   1.000
_cell.length_b   1.000
_cell.length_c   1.000
_cell.angle_alpha   90.00
_cell.angle_beta   90.00
_cell.angle_gamma   90.00
#
_symmetry.space_group_name_H-M   'P 1'
#
loop_
_entity.id
_entity.type
_entity.pdbx_description
1 polymer ?
#
loop_
_entity_poly.entity_id
_entity_poly.type
_entity_poly.pdbx_seq_one_letter_code
_entity_poly.pdbx_strand_id
1 'polypeptide(L)'
;MIKLDNITKIFSTEEVQTTSLNGVSLEVNEGEFVAIMGPSGCGKSTLLNIIGLIDTPTTGTYLLNGKDVSTLTENERTDIRKGVIGFVFQSFNLIDELNVNENVELPLLYMGVPAKERKERVLEVLRRMNMSQRGKHLPSQLSGGQQQRVAIARAVIGNPKIILADEPTGNLDSKNGLEVMELLSQLNAEGTTIIMVTHSQHDATYSNRIINLYDGQIIDNMNGLL
;
A
#
# COMPACT_ATOMS: atom_id res chain seq x y z
N MET A 1 8.14 5.10 13.15
CA MET A 1 8.64 4.60 11.87
C MET A 1 8.43 5.59 10.73
N ILE A 2 7.23 6.08 10.51
CA ILE A 2 6.86 7.11 9.52
C ILE A 2 6.47 8.37 10.29
N LYS A 3 7.02 9.53 9.88
CA LYS A 3 6.61 10.83 10.42
C LYS A 3 6.51 11.84 9.28
N LEU A 4 5.32 12.35 9.09
CA LEU A 4 4.99 13.45 8.19
C LEU A 4 4.78 14.69 9.03
N ASP A 5 5.39 15.80 8.64
CA ASP A 5 5.25 17.09 9.29
C ASP A 5 4.88 18.16 8.27
N ASN A 6 3.66 18.69 8.41
CA ASN A 6 3.10 19.76 7.60
C ASN A 6 3.18 19.51 6.07
N ILE A 7 2.88 18.28 5.64
CA ILE A 7 2.94 17.88 4.23
C ILE A 7 1.86 18.58 3.42
N THR A 8 2.31 19.30 2.39
CA THR A 8 1.42 19.90 1.39
C THR A 8 1.76 19.34 0.01
N LYS A 9 0.73 19.04 -0.78
CA LYS A 9 0.87 18.62 -2.18
C LYS A 9 -0.03 19.44 -3.07
N ILE A 10 0.60 20.14 -4.01
CA ILE A 10 -0.07 20.95 -5.03
C ILE A 10 0.26 20.38 -6.39
N PHE A 11 -0.76 20.08 -7.17
CA PHE A 11 -0.63 19.76 -8.59
C PHE A 11 -0.91 21.03 -9.39
N SER A 12 0.03 21.40 -10.27
CA SER A 12 -0.09 22.59 -11.12
C SER A 12 -0.10 22.17 -12.58
N THR A 13 -1.09 22.68 -13.32
CA THR A 13 -1.06 22.74 -14.78
C THR A 13 -0.88 24.21 -15.20
N GLU A 14 -0.78 24.49 -16.49
CA GLU A 14 -0.64 25.87 -16.97
C GLU A 14 -1.84 26.77 -16.59
N GLU A 15 -3.02 26.18 -16.38
CA GLU A 15 -4.27 26.92 -16.14
C GLU A 15 -4.81 26.77 -14.72
N VAL A 16 -4.51 25.68 -14.01
CA VAL A 16 -5.16 25.34 -12.73
C VAL A 16 -4.15 24.80 -11.73
N GLN A 17 -4.29 25.28 -10.49
CA GLN A 17 -3.60 24.69 -9.32
C GLN A 17 -4.63 23.98 -8.43
N THR A 18 -4.34 22.74 -8.08
CA THR A 18 -5.17 21.94 -7.18
C THR A 18 -4.34 21.50 -5.97
N THR A 19 -4.74 21.93 -4.79
CA THR A 19 -4.14 21.48 -3.53
C THR A 19 -4.79 20.16 -3.13
N SER A 20 -4.03 19.08 -3.20
CA SER A 20 -4.51 17.73 -2.84
C SER A 20 -4.26 17.40 -1.36
N LEU A 21 -3.17 17.90 -0.78
CA LEU A 21 -2.89 17.81 0.64
C LEU A 21 -2.51 19.20 1.16
N ASN A 22 -2.98 19.55 2.36
CA ASN A 22 -2.83 20.88 2.94
C ASN A 22 -2.42 20.77 4.42
N GLY A 23 -1.11 20.72 4.68
CA GLY A 23 -0.57 20.70 6.03
C GLY A 23 -0.79 19.41 6.81
N VAL A 24 -0.74 18.26 6.13
CA VAL A 24 -0.94 16.95 6.77
C VAL A 24 0.24 16.60 7.66
N SER A 25 -0.03 16.36 8.95
CA SER A 25 0.94 15.83 9.92
C SER A 25 0.43 14.49 10.44
N LEU A 26 1.28 13.47 10.39
CA LEU A 26 0.94 12.10 10.72
C LEU A 26 2.17 11.34 11.22
N GLU A 27 1.99 10.57 12.27
CA GLU A 27 3.01 9.64 12.77
C GLU A 27 2.45 8.22 12.80
N VAL A 28 3.20 7.25 12.24
CA VAL A 28 2.85 5.82 12.26
C VAL A 28 4.02 5.05 12.85
N ASN A 29 3.74 4.25 13.87
CA ASN A 29 4.73 3.43 14.56
C ASN A 29 4.96 2.10 13.85
N GLU A 30 6.08 1.45 14.14
CA GLU A 30 6.38 0.12 13.65
C GLU A 30 5.36 -0.91 14.18
N GLY A 31 4.86 -1.78 13.31
CA GLY A 31 3.84 -2.77 13.63
C GLY A 31 2.42 -2.20 13.79
N GLU A 32 2.20 -0.91 13.59
CA GLU A 32 0.87 -0.31 13.65
C GLU A 32 0.06 -0.62 12.39
N PHE A 33 -1.24 -0.92 12.53
CA PHE A 33 -2.19 -0.98 11.42
C PHE A 33 -3.06 0.28 11.46
N VAL A 34 -2.91 1.15 10.49
CA VAL A 34 -3.63 2.42 10.38
C VAL A 34 -4.57 2.40 9.18
N ALA A 35 -5.82 2.79 9.38
CA ALA A 35 -6.76 3.06 8.28
C ALA A 35 -6.89 4.57 8.06
N ILE A 36 -6.79 5.00 6.80
CA ILE A 36 -7.05 6.38 6.38
C ILE A 36 -8.39 6.39 5.67
N MET A 37 -9.36 7.08 6.23
CA MET A 37 -10.71 7.20 5.71
C MET A 37 -11.02 8.62 5.25
N GLY A 38 -12.00 8.74 4.37
CA GLY A 38 -12.49 10.04 3.90
C GLY A 38 -13.23 9.92 2.56
N PRO A 39 -13.92 10.98 2.11
CA PRO A 39 -14.67 10.98 0.87
C PRO A 39 -13.75 10.82 -0.36
N SER A 40 -14.35 10.47 -1.50
CA SER A 40 -13.60 10.42 -2.76
C SER A 40 -12.99 11.78 -3.09
N GLY A 41 -11.76 11.81 -3.59
CA GLY A 41 -11.06 13.04 -3.96
C GLY A 41 -10.42 13.83 -2.81
N CYS A 42 -10.55 13.41 -1.54
CA CYS A 42 -9.99 14.15 -0.40
C CYS A 42 -8.46 14.06 -0.23
N GLY A 43 -7.74 13.36 -1.11
CA GLY A 43 -6.27 13.27 -1.07
C GLY A 43 -5.69 11.94 -0.53
N LYS A 44 -6.51 10.91 -0.24
CA LYS A 44 -6.04 9.64 0.33
C LYS A 44 -4.95 8.94 -0.49
N SER A 45 -5.20 8.72 -1.77
CA SER A 45 -4.22 8.06 -2.66
C SER A 45 -2.99 8.94 -2.88
N THR A 46 -3.12 10.28 -2.87
CA THR A 46 -1.98 11.20 -2.89
C THR A 46 -1.11 11.03 -1.64
N LEU A 47 -1.73 10.96 -0.47
CA LEU A 47 -1.03 10.73 0.79
C LEU A 47 -0.32 9.37 0.78
N LEU A 48 -1.02 8.32 0.31
CA LEU A 48 -0.46 6.98 0.20
C LEU A 48 0.75 6.94 -0.77
N ASN A 49 0.68 7.66 -1.90
CA ASN A 49 1.77 7.76 -2.86
C ASN A 49 3.00 8.48 -2.29
N ILE A 50 2.80 9.52 -1.48
CA ILE A 50 3.92 10.20 -0.79
C ILE A 50 4.53 9.27 0.25
N ILE A 51 3.73 8.62 1.09
CA ILE A 51 4.22 7.64 2.08
C ILE A 51 4.98 6.52 1.37
N GLY A 52 4.47 6.09 0.21
CA GLY A 52 5.06 5.05 -0.62
C GLY A 52 6.29 5.45 -1.43
N LEU A 53 6.74 6.70 -1.31
CA LEU A 53 7.86 7.24 -2.09
C LEU A 53 7.65 7.15 -3.62
N ILE A 54 6.40 7.06 -4.07
CA ILE A 54 6.03 7.14 -5.50
C ILE A 54 6.03 8.61 -5.93
N ASP A 55 5.50 9.48 -5.07
CA ASP A 55 5.46 10.93 -5.29
C ASP A 55 6.21 11.68 -4.16
N THR A 56 6.44 12.98 -4.36
CA THR A 56 7.09 13.87 -3.38
C THR A 56 6.11 14.92 -2.89
N PRO A 57 6.22 15.38 -1.63
CA PRO A 57 5.48 16.54 -1.18
C PRO A 57 5.96 17.81 -1.92
N THR A 58 5.10 18.80 -2.04
CA THR A 58 5.48 20.14 -2.50
C THR A 58 6.22 20.91 -1.39
N THR A 59 5.74 20.78 -0.14
CA THR A 59 6.37 21.31 1.07
C THR A 59 6.13 20.37 2.25
N GLY A 60 6.85 20.58 3.34
CA GLY A 60 6.82 19.77 4.54
C GLY A 60 7.96 18.75 4.60
N THR A 61 8.04 18.01 5.69
CA THR A 61 9.11 17.03 5.94
C THR A 61 8.55 15.63 6.10
N TYR A 62 9.16 14.65 5.43
CA TYR A 62 8.86 13.23 5.58
C TYR A 62 10.08 12.48 6.12
N LEU A 63 9.97 11.98 7.34
CA LEU A 63 10.99 11.12 7.95
C LEU A 63 10.55 9.66 7.88
N LEU A 64 11.36 8.82 7.25
CA LEU A 64 11.22 7.37 7.24
C LEU A 64 12.35 6.74 8.04
N ASN A 65 12.04 6.07 9.14
CA ASN A 65 13.02 5.53 10.09
C ASN A 65 14.04 6.59 10.56
N GLY A 66 13.58 7.84 10.77
CA GLY A 66 14.41 8.96 11.20
C GLY A 66 15.26 9.62 10.10
N LYS A 67 15.23 9.10 8.87
CA LYS A 67 15.90 9.70 7.71
C LYS A 67 14.91 10.59 6.95
N ASP A 68 15.31 11.81 6.64
CA ASP A 68 14.53 12.70 5.77
C ASP A 68 14.57 12.17 4.32
N VAL A 69 13.36 11.91 3.79
CA VAL A 69 13.16 11.40 2.44
C VAL A 69 12.40 12.38 1.55
N SER A 70 12.10 13.59 2.04
CA SER A 70 11.30 14.61 1.35
C SER A 70 11.93 15.10 0.04
N THR A 71 13.25 15.18 0.02
CA THR A 71 14.03 15.81 -1.07
C THR A 71 14.83 14.82 -1.90
N LEU A 72 14.59 13.52 -1.72
CA LEU A 72 15.31 12.47 -2.44
C LEU A 72 14.97 12.49 -3.93
N THR A 73 15.98 12.20 -4.74
CA THR A 73 15.80 11.93 -6.19
C THR A 73 14.96 10.68 -6.41
N GLU A 74 14.40 10.53 -7.61
CA GLU A 74 13.60 9.36 -7.96
C GLU A 74 14.37 8.04 -7.80
N ASN A 75 15.65 8.02 -8.17
CA ASN A 75 16.50 6.84 -8.01
C ASN A 75 16.68 6.47 -6.53
N GLU A 76 16.97 7.44 -5.67
CA GLU A 76 17.13 7.22 -4.23
C GLU A 76 15.83 6.74 -3.59
N ARG A 77 14.68 7.32 -3.98
CA ARG A 77 13.36 6.85 -3.52
C ARG A 77 13.11 5.41 -3.96
N THR A 78 13.43 5.08 -5.21
CA THR A 78 13.29 3.73 -5.75
C THR A 78 14.14 2.74 -4.98
N ASP A 79 15.37 3.09 -4.64
CA ASP A 79 16.27 2.20 -3.87
C ASP A 79 15.78 1.97 -2.45
N ILE A 80 15.24 3.01 -1.78
CA ILE A 80 14.63 2.86 -0.45
C ILE A 80 13.35 2.01 -0.54
N ARG A 81 12.51 2.22 -1.56
CA ARG A 81 11.25 1.50 -1.74
C ARG A 81 11.46 -0.01 -1.92
N LYS A 82 12.53 -0.39 -2.64
CA LYS A 82 12.89 -1.80 -2.83
C LYS A 82 13.07 -2.53 -1.51
N GLY A 83 12.26 -3.54 -1.25
CA GLY A 83 12.37 -4.39 -0.06
C GLY A 83 11.89 -3.76 1.26
N VAL A 84 11.49 -2.47 1.25
CA VAL A 84 10.96 -1.80 2.46
C VAL A 84 9.46 -1.63 2.38
N ILE A 85 8.91 -1.35 1.20
CA ILE A 85 7.50 -1.02 0.99
C ILE A 85 6.88 -2.00 0.00
N GLY A 86 5.80 -2.68 0.40
CA GLY A 86 4.93 -3.46 -0.46
C GLY A 86 3.66 -2.68 -0.77
N PHE A 87 3.13 -2.83 -1.99
CA PHE A 87 1.89 -2.18 -2.43
C PHE A 87 0.82 -3.20 -2.76
N VAL A 88 -0.40 -2.96 -2.28
CA VAL A 88 -1.62 -3.67 -2.61
C VAL A 88 -2.63 -2.67 -3.15
N PHE A 89 -3.09 -2.85 -4.38
CA PHE A 89 -4.00 -1.92 -5.07
C PHE A 89 -5.39 -2.53 -5.24
N GLN A 90 -6.39 -1.68 -5.34
CA GLN A 90 -7.77 -2.05 -5.63
C GLN A 90 -7.90 -2.83 -6.95
N SER A 91 -7.18 -2.42 -7.99
CA SER A 91 -7.21 -3.05 -9.33
C SER A 91 -6.16 -4.14 -9.51
N PHE A 92 -5.63 -4.70 -8.41
CA PHE A 92 -4.62 -5.76 -8.36
C PHE A 92 -3.27 -5.37 -9.02
N ASN A 93 -3.28 -4.64 -10.11
CA ASN A 93 -2.13 -4.19 -10.91
C ASN A 93 -1.17 -5.35 -11.25
N LEU A 94 -1.73 -6.51 -11.61
CA LEU A 94 -0.96 -7.63 -12.16
C LEU A 94 -0.59 -7.34 -13.61
N ILE A 95 0.54 -7.86 -14.04
CA ILE A 95 0.97 -7.81 -15.44
C ILE A 95 0.31 -8.96 -16.16
N ASP A 96 -0.56 -8.68 -17.13
CA ASP A 96 -1.43 -9.66 -17.78
C ASP A 96 -0.69 -10.70 -18.60
N GLU A 97 0.48 -10.34 -19.14
CA GLU A 97 1.36 -11.22 -19.93
C GLU A 97 2.21 -12.16 -19.08
N LEU A 98 2.28 -11.92 -17.76
CA LEU A 98 3.04 -12.73 -16.82
C LEU A 98 2.11 -13.67 -16.05
N ASN A 99 2.54 -14.91 -15.87
CA ASN A 99 1.83 -15.84 -15.00
C ASN A 99 1.97 -15.46 -13.51
N VAL A 100 1.27 -16.17 -12.63
CA VAL A 100 1.27 -15.91 -11.19
C VAL A 100 2.68 -15.96 -10.60
N ASN A 101 3.49 -17.00 -10.93
CA ASN A 101 4.87 -17.09 -10.42
C ASN A 101 5.68 -15.86 -10.83
N GLU A 102 5.61 -15.48 -12.10
CA GLU A 102 6.35 -14.36 -12.67
C GLU A 102 5.91 -13.02 -12.06
N ASN A 103 4.61 -12.78 -11.90
CA ASN A 103 4.11 -11.58 -11.21
C ASN A 103 4.64 -11.47 -9.77
N VAL A 104 4.63 -12.58 -9.03
CA VAL A 104 5.09 -12.62 -7.64
C VAL A 104 6.62 -12.50 -7.55
N GLU A 105 7.36 -13.01 -8.53
CA GLU A 105 8.84 -12.98 -8.57
C GLU A 105 9.41 -11.59 -8.80
N LEU A 106 8.65 -10.67 -9.46
CA LEU A 106 9.14 -9.37 -9.92
C LEU A 106 9.91 -8.55 -8.86
N PRO A 107 9.42 -8.36 -7.63
CA PRO A 107 10.16 -7.59 -6.63
C PRO A 107 11.55 -8.16 -6.35
N LEU A 108 11.67 -9.48 -6.30
CA LEU A 108 12.95 -10.15 -6.05
C LEU A 108 13.94 -10.00 -7.21
N LEU A 109 13.42 -9.90 -8.46
CA LEU A 109 14.25 -9.58 -9.62
C LEU A 109 14.90 -8.21 -9.49
N TYR A 110 14.10 -7.19 -9.12
CA TYR A 110 14.59 -5.81 -8.92
C TYR A 110 15.52 -5.68 -7.70
N MET A 111 15.39 -6.58 -6.72
CA MET A 111 16.29 -6.68 -5.58
C MET A 111 17.59 -7.45 -5.89
N GLY A 112 17.73 -8.00 -7.10
CA GLY A 112 18.93 -8.77 -7.49
C GLY A 112 19.05 -10.14 -6.83
N VAL A 113 17.96 -10.71 -6.30
CA VAL A 113 17.98 -12.02 -5.63
C VAL A 113 18.28 -13.13 -6.65
N PRO A 114 19.18 -14.09 -6.35
CA PRO A 114 19.53 -15.19 -7.25
C PRO A 114 18.32 -16.05 -7.66
N ALA A 115 18.30 -16.54 -8.90
CA ALA A 115 17.14 -17.24 -9.50
C ALA A 115 16.68 -18.47 -8.70
N LYS A 116 17.60 -19.22 -8.08
CA LYS A 116 17.26 -20.37 -7.24
C LYS A 116 16.46 -19.93 -6.02
N GLU A 117 16.93 -18.92 -5.32
CA GLU A 117 16.29 -18.38 -4.11
C GLU A 117 14.94 -17.74 -4.45
N ARG A 118 14.83 -17.01 -5.57
CA ARG A 118 13.55 -16.45 -6.02
C ARG A 118 12.48 -17.52 -6.17
N LYS A 119 12.80 -18.65 -6.85
CA LYS A 119 11.86 -19.77 -7.04
C LYS A 119 11.41 -20.36 -5.70
N GLU A 120 12.31 -20.56 -4.77
CA GLU A 120 11.99 -21.07 -3.43
C GLU A 120 11.04 -20.14 -2.67
N ARG A 121 11.33 -18.82 -2.67
CA ARG A 121 10.48 -17.81 -2.03
C ARG A 121 9.11 -17.68 -2.69
N VAL A 122 9.02 -17.76 -4.03
CA VAL A 122 7.74 -17.73 -4.76
C VAL A 122 6.87 -18.92 -4.36
N LEU A 123 7.42 -20.13 -4.31
CA LEU A 123 6.66 -21.31 -3.90
C LEU A 123 6.15 -21.17 -2.45
N GLU A 124 6.98 -20.67 -1.55
CA GLU A 124 6.62 -20.49 -0.14
C GLU A 124 5.50 -19.44 0.03
N VAL A 125 5.63 -18.27 -0.60
CA VAL A 125 4.62 -17.22 -0.47
C VAL A 125 3.30 -17.63 -1.12
N LEU A 126 3.33 -18.32 -2.27
CA LEU A 126 2.11 -18.82 -2.91
C LEU A 126 1.42 -19.90 -2.06
N ARG A 127 2.18 -20.71 -1.33
CA ARG A 127 1.63 -21.66 -0.36
C ARG A 127 0.89 -20.92 0.77
N ARG A 128 1.49 -19.89 1.34
CA ARG A 128 0.85 -19.04 2.37
C ARG A 128 -0.45 -18.40 1.88
N MET A 129 -0.50 -18.03 0.61
CA MET A 129 -1.69 -17.39 -0.02
C MET A 129 -2.72 -18.39 -0.54
N ASN A 130 -2.54 -19.71 -0.32
CA ASN A 130 -3.38 -20.78 -0.91
C ASN A 130 -3.46 -20.73 -2.44
N MET A 131 -2.34 -20.33 -3.10
CA MET A 131 -2.24 -20.16 -4.55
C MET A 131 -1.29 -21.16 -5.24
N SER A 132 -0.76 -22.16 -4.53
CA SER A 132 0.25 -23.10 -5.03
C SER A 132 -0.13 -23.76 -6.36
N GLN A 133 -1.43 -24.10 -6.55
CA GLN A 133 -1.94 -24.78 -7.76
C GLN A 133 -2.14 -23.81 -8.94
N ARG A 134 -1.97 -22.52 -8.73
CA ARG A 134 -2.24 -21.47 -9.72
C ARG A 134 -0.99 -20.81 -10.29
N GLY A 135 0.21 -21.23 -9.89
CA GLY A 135 1.47 -20.62 -10.24
C GLY A 135 1.70 -20.35 -11.73
N LYS A 136 1.17 -21.22 -12.61
CA LYS A 136 1.30 -21.09 -14.07
C LYS A 136 0.10 -20.41 -14.76
N HIS A 137 -0.94 -20.01 -14.03
CA HIS A 137 -2.10 -19.32 -14.60
C HIS A 137 -1.76 -17.87 -14.90
N LEU A 138 -2.38 -17.31 -15.93
CA LEU A 138 -2.38 -15.87 -16.21
C LEU A 138 -3.44 -15.17 -15.34
N PRO A 139 -3.31 -13.86 -15.09
CA PRO A 139 -4.29 -13.08 -14.32
C PRO A 139 -5.72 -13.24 -14.83
N SER A 140 -5.93 -13.26 -16.15
CA SER A 140 -7.24 -13.44 -16.79
C SER A 140 -7.93 -14.78 -16.48
N GLN A 141 -7.20 -15.76 -15.97
CA GLN A 141 -7.70 -17.10 -15.60
C GLN A 141 -8.05 -17.21 -14.10
N LEU A 142 -7.95 -16.10 -13.37
CA LEU A 142 -8.14 -16.04 -11.91
C LEU A 142 -9.41 -15.25 -11.56
N SER A 143 -10.09 -15.63 -10.48
CA SER A 143 -11.12 -14.79 -9.87
C SER A 143 -10.50 -13.52 -9.25
N GLY A 144 -11.31 -12.48 -9.01
CA GLY A 144 -10.84 -11.24 -8.37
C GLY A 144 -10.15 -11.49 -7.02
N GLY A 145 -10.72 -12.35 -6.16
CA GLY A 145 -10.11 -12.71 -4.89
C GLY A 145 -8.77 -13.45 -5.06
N GLN A 146 -8.64 -14.28 -6.10
CA GLN A 146 -7.36 -14.93 -6.42
C GLN A 146 -6.34 -13.93 -6.94
N GLN A 147 -6.74 -12.99 -7.79
CA GLN A 147 -5.86 -11.92 -8.27
C GLN A 147 -5.35 -11.06 -7.11
N GLN A 148 -6.21 -10.72 -6.15
CA GLN A 148 -5.81 -9.94 -4.98
C GLN A 148 -4.84 -10.71 -4.09
N ARG A 149 -5.03 -12.02 -3.89
CA ARG A 149 -4.05 -12.85 -3.16
C ARG A 149 -2.69 -12.89 -3.86
N VAL A 150 -2.66 -12.90 -5.20
CA VAL A 150 -1.41 -12.80 -5.98
C VAL A 150 -0.78 -11.42 -5.81
N ALA A 151 -1.57 -10.34 -5.81
CA ALA A 151 -1.08 -8.98 -5.55
C ALA A 151 -0.48 -8.85 -4.14
N ILE A 152 -1.12 -9.44 -3.12
CA ILE A 152 -0.57 -9.48 -1.76
C ILE A 152 0.70 -10.34 -1.71
N ALA A 153 0.72 -11.51 -2.36
CA ALA A 153 1.93 -12.34 -2.46
C ALA A 153 3.10 -11.55 -3.03
N ARG A 154 2.87 -10.81 -4.12
CA ARG A 154 3.85 -9.91 -4.72
C ARG A 154 4.31 -8.81 -3.77
N ALA A 155 3.39 -8.23 -3.01
CA ALA A 155 3.71 -7.18 -2.05
C ALA A 155 4.61 -7.68 -0.92
N VAL A 156 4.41 -8.91 -0.42
CA VAL A 156 5.09 -9.44 0.77
C VAL A 156 6.35 -10.26 0.49
N ILE A 157 6.59 -10.68 -0.77
CA ILE A 157 7.70 -11.60 -1.11
C ILE A 157 9.09 -11.03 -0.78
N GLY A 158 9.21 -9.68 -0.78
CA GLY A 158 10.43 -8.97 -0.40
C GLY A 158 10.62 -8.82 1.11
N ASN A 159 9.73 -9.35 1.94
CA ASN A 159 9.67 -9.13 3.38
C ASN A 159 9.65 -7.64 3.75
N PRO A 160 8.70 -6.84 3.20
CA PRO A 160 8.64 -5.42 3.45
C PRO A 160 8.32 -5.12 4.92
N LYS A 161 8.82 -3.99 5.42
CA LYS A 161 8.46 -3.48 6.74
C LYS A 161 7.13 -2.76 6.75
N ILE A 162 6.71 -2.27 5.58
CA ILE A 162 5.48 -1.48 5.39
C ILE A 162 4.69 -2.07 4.24
N ILE A 163 3.39 -2.25 4.44
CA ILE A 163 2.43 -2.51 3.37
C ILE A 163 1.52 -1.30 3.24
N LEU A 164 1.40 -0.79 2.03
CA LEU A 164 0.46 0.26 1.65
C LEU A 164 -0.66 -0.38 0.85
N ALA A 165 -1.89 -0.30 1.34
CA ALA A 165 -3.07 -0.88 0.73
C ALA A 165 -4.06 0.21 0.31
N ASP A 166 -4.29 0.37 -0.99
CA ASP A 166 -5.25 1.31 -1.55
C ASP A 166 -6.53 0.56 -1.91
N GLU A 167 -7.57 0.70 -1.08
CA GLU A 167 -8.87 0.04 -1.20
C GLU A 167 -8.78 -1.47 -1.51
N PRO A 168 -8.09 -2.27 -0.67
CA PRO A 168 -7.69 -3.63 -1.01
C PRO A 168 -8.85 -4.60 -1.27
N THR A 169 -10.07 -4.24 -0.88
CA THR A 169 -11.30 -5.04 -1.01
C THR A 169 -12.29 -4.46 -2.00
N GLY A 170 -12.02 -3.26 -2.55
CA GLY A 170 -12.99 -2.47 -3.30
C GLY A 170 -13.56 -3.14 -4.57
N ASN A 171 -12.83 -4.10 -5.16
CA ASN A 171 -13.26 -4.86 -6.35
C ASN A 171 -13.63 -6.32 -6.01
N LEU A 172 -13.89 -6.64 -4.74
CA LEU A 172 -14.16 -7.99 -4.28
C LEU A 172 -15.59 -8.13 -3.74
N ASP A 173 -16.13 -9.33 -3.86
CA ASP A 173 -17.33 -9.70 -3.10
C ASP A 173 -17.02 -9.79 -1.60
N SER A 174 -18.05 -9.78 -0.76
CA SER A 174 -17.91 -9.74 0.70
C SER A 174 -17.07 -10.89 1.27
N LYS A 175 -17.18 -12.10 0.69
CA LYS A 175 -16.42 -13.25 1.17
C LYS A 175 -14.92 -13.11 0.88
N ASN A 176 -14.58 -12.79 -0.37
CA ASN A 176 -13.20 -12.59 -0.77
C ASN A 176 -12.59 -11.35 -0.06
N GLY A 177 -13.38 -10.29 0.16
CA GLY A 177 -12.97 -9.13 0.93
C GLY A 177 -12.59 -9.48 2.36
N LEU A 178 -13.41 -10.27 3.06
CA LEU A 178 -13.12 -10.75 4.40
C LEU A 178 -11.79 -11.53 4.46
N GLU A 179 -11.59 -12.49 3.53
CA GLU A 179 -10.37 -13.28 3.47
C GLU A 179 -9.11 -12.43 3.22
N VAL A 180 -9.24 -11.34 2.45
CA VAL A 180 -8.15 -10.37 2.23
C VAL A 180 -7.85 -9.58 3.50
N MET A 181 -8.87 -9.11 4.22
CA MET A 181 -8.68 -8.38 5.48
C MET A 181 -8.07 -9.25 6.58
N GLU A 182 -8.50 -10.51 6.69
CA GLU A 182 -7.90 -11.49 7.60
C GLU A 182 -6.41 -11.72 7.27
N LEU A 183 -6.06 -11.81 5.99
CA LEU A 183 -4.68 -11.97 5.55
C LEU A 183 -3.81 -10.74 5.90
N LEU A 184 -4.32 -9.51 5.68
CA LEU A 184 -3.62 -8.29 6.08
C LEU A 184 -3.47 -8.23 7.61
N SER A 185 -4.52 -8.58 8.37
CA SER A 185 -4.46 -8.62 9.83
C SER A 185 -3.42 -9.63 10.34
N GLN A 186 -3.30 -10.80 9.70
CA GLN A 186 -2.26 -11.78 10.03
C GLN A 186 -0.86 -11.23 9.77
N LEU A 187 -0.63 -10.57 8.63
CA LEU A 187 0.65 -9.94 8.30
C LEU A 187 1.03 -8.85 9.31
N ASN A 188 0.04 -8.08 9.79
CA ASN A 188 0.25 -7.09 10.84
C ASN A 188 0.60 -7.75 12.17
N ALA A 189 -0.09 -8.82 12.57
CA ALA A 189 0.22 -9.58 13.78
C ALA A 189 1.63 -10.20 13.76
N GLU A 190 2.19 -10.46 12.55
CA GLU A 190 3.58 -10.89 12.35
C GLU A 190 4.58 -9.72 12.43
N GLY A 191 4.12 -8.48 12.66
CA GLY A 191 4.96 -7.29 12.86
C GLY A 191 5.07 -6.34 11.67
N THR A 192 4.39 -6.61 10.54
CA THR A 192 4.37 -5.69 9.40
C THR A 192 3.51 -4.48 9.70
N THR A 193 4.04 -3.27 9.46
CA THR A 193 3.26 -2.03 9.54
C THR A 193 2.33 -1.94 8.33
N ILE A 194 1.04 -1.63 8.55
CA ILE A 194 0.07 -1.51 7.46
C ILE A 194 -0.57 -0.13 7.49
N ILE A 195 -0.60 0.52 6.33
CA ILE A 195 -1.37 1.74 6.10
C ILE A 195 -2.36 1.44 4.99
N MET A 196 -3.63 1.45 5.33
CA MET A 196 -4.72 1.15 4.41
C MET A 196 -5.57 2.39 4.17
N VAL A 197 -5.82 2.68 2.90
CA VAL A 197 -6.86 3.62 2.50
C VAL A 197 -8.13 2.83 2.23
N THR A 198 -9.23 3.26 2.82
CA THR A 198 -10.54 2.64 2.58
C THR A 198 -11.68 3.63 2.80
N HIS A 199 -12.80 3.41 2.12
CA HIS A 199 -14.08 4.04 2.42
C HIS A 199 -15.04 3.10 3.18
N SER A 200 -14.64 1.82 3.37
CA SER A 200 -15.40 0.81 4.10
C SER A 200 -15.20 0.95 5.61
N GLN A 201 -16.28 1.24 6.35
CA GLN A 201 -16.27 1.25 7.81
C GLN A 201 -15.90 -0.12 8.37
N HIS A 202 -16.39 -1.19 7.72
CA HIS A 202 -16.10 -2.55 8.13
C HIS A 202 -14.60 -2.86 8.04
N ASP A 203 -13.95 -2.52 6.92
CA ASP A 203 -12.53 -2.79 6.74
C ASP A 203 -11.68 -1.97 7.72
N ALA A 204 -12.09 -0.74 8.00
CA ALA A 204 -11.41 0.10 8.98
C ALA A 204 -11.40 -0.50 10.40
N THR A 205 -12.36 -1.38 10.74
CA THR A 205 -12.37 -2.04 12.07
C THR A 205 -11.20 -3.00 12.29
N TYR A 206 -10.49 -3.43 11.25
CA TYR A 206 -9.29 -4.25 11.35
C TYR A 206 -8.05 -3.45 11.79
N SER A 207 -8.09 -2.12 11.69
CA SER A 207 -6.98 -1.25 12.06
C SER A 207 -6.94 -0.95 13.57
N ASN A 208 -5.75 -0.63 14.08
CA ASN A 208 -5.57 -0.16 15.44
C ASN A 208 -6.06 1.27 15.62
N ARG A 209 -6.01 2.07 14.54
CA ARG A 209 -6.36 3.49 14.54
C ARG A 209 -6.92 3.92 13.20
N ILE A 210 -7.95 4.75 13.24
CA ILE A 210 -8.56 5.37 12.07
C ILE A 210 -8.16 6.84 12.02
N ILE A 211 -7.72 7.29 10.85
CA ILE A 211 -7.40 8.69 10.54
C ILE A 211 -8.41 9.17 9.52
N ASN A 212 -9.07 10.29 9.81
CA ASN A 212 -10.02 10.88 8.90
C ASN A 212 -9.34 11.98 8.09
N LEU A 213 -9.37 11.86 6.76
CA LEU A 213 -8.86 12.84 5.82
C LEU A 213 -10.04 13.52 5.12
N TYR A 214 -10.08 14.85 5.16
CA TYR A 214 -11.11 15.66 4.51
C TYR A 214 -10.46 16.89 3.87
N ASP A 215 -10.74 17.14 2.59
CA ASP A 215 -10.20 18.26 1.80
C ASP A 215 -8.68 18.46 2.00
N GLY A 216 -7.93 17.36 1.97
CA GLY A 216 -6.48 17.36 2.10
C GLY A 216 -5.95 17.59 3.51
N GLN A 217 -6.79 17.55 4.55
CA GLN A 217 -6.39 17.75 5.95
C GLN A 217 -6.83 16.57 6.83
N ILE A 218 -6.05 16.27 7.86
CA ILE A 218 -6.46 15.32 8.89
C ILE A 218 -7.39 16.04 9.86
N ILE A 219 -8.53 15.40 10.16
CA ILE A 219 -9.52 15.89 11.12
C ILE A 219 -9.65 14.92 12.30
N ASP A 220 -9.52 15.45 13.53
CA ASP A 220 -9.54 14.64 14.76
C ASP A 220 -10.95 14.14 15.15
N ASN A 221 -12.03 14.78 14.64
CA ASN A 221 -13.41 14.41 14.96
C ASN A 221 -14.34 14.65 13.78
N MET A 222 -15.08 13.62 13.37
CA MET A 222 -16.19 13.74 12.39
C MET A 222 -17.47 14.35 12.97
N ASN A 223 -17.50 14.78 14.24
CA ASN A 223 -18.72 15.20 14.94
C ASN A 223 -19.28 16.57 14.52
N GLY A 224 -18.92 17.07 13.35
CA GLY A 224 -19.39 18.39 12.85
C GLY A 224 -19.71 18.48 11.36
N LEU A 225 -19.63 17.39 10.60
CA LEU A 225 -19.72 17.42 9.12
C LEU A 225 -20.81 16.49 8.53
N LEU A 226 -21.86 16.18 9.31
CA LEU A 226 -23.10 15.54 8.83
C LEU A 226 -24.25 16.53 8.87
#